data_99e1d160bfde4e23b23bd3b574e5091a
#
_entry.id   99e1d160bfde4e23b23bd3b574e5091a
#
_cell.length_a   1.000
_cell.length_b   1.000
_cell.length_c   1.000
_cell.angle_alpha   90.00
_cell.angle_beta   90.00
_cell.angle_gamma   90.00
#
_symmetry.space_group_name_H-M   'P 1'
#
loop_
_entity.id
_entity.type
_entity.pdbx_description
1 polymer ?
#
loop_
_entity_poly.entity_id
_entity_poly.type
_entity_poly.pdbx_seq_one_letter_code
_entity_poly.pdbx_strand_id
1 'polypeptide(L)'
;MGALSEIFWQQQSSLPLLICLQLLPLIGAAVVFAFKERSTAVIAGKVFALAELLLCIVATSRINPTLPALQLAERFDLIAYHVAVDGLSLIFLLVAALLTFLMTLYGMSRGMISPGRLFAVLLVAEAGLVGMLVTLNIAWFAAFSALELWAVTYLLRRWASSRAETQALARFVQYQAFGWALFVGGCLVLGWSHADATGGRWSFDLFDLAGTVPAGKFQTAAFYLLFYGLAVRTPLFPL
;
A
#
# COMPACT_ATOMS: atom_id res chain seq x y z
N MET A 1 -17.53 -3.91 19.71
CA MET A 1 -16.24 -4.32 20.31
C MET A 1 -15.81 -5.77 19.96
N GLY A 2 -16.59 -6.56 19.22
CA GLY A 2 -16.30 -7.98 18.94
C GLY A 2 -15.50 -8.29 17.68
N ALA A 3 -15.35 -7.40 16.72
CA ALA A 3 -14.77 -7.75 15.43
C ALA A 3 -13.24 -7.58 15.31
N LEU A 4 -12.61 -6.82 16.19
CA LEU A 4 -11.15 -6.60 16.18
C LEU A 4 -10.39 -7.55 17.11
N SER A 5 -11.07 -8.34 17.93
CA SER A 5 -10.42 -9.26 18.89
C SER A 5 -10.08 -10.64 18.31
N GLU A 6 -10.49 -10.93 17.09
CA GLU A 6 -10.29 -12.25 16.48
C GLU A 6 -9.21 -12.20 15.38
N ILE A 7 -7.99 -11.84 15.79
CA ILE A 7 -6.82 -12.23 14.99
C ILE A 7 -6.41 -13.61 15.44
N PHE A 8 -6.45 -14.57 14.55
CA PHE A 8 -5.89 -15.90 14.80
C PHE A 8 -4.35 -15.84 14.75
N TRP A 9 -3.74 -15.25 15.77
CA TRP A 9 -2.27 -15.26 15.96
C TRP A 9 -1.70 -16.68 16.02
N GLN A 10 -2.54 -17.68 16.29
CA GLN A 10 -2.14 -19.08 16.39
C GLN A 10 -1.94 -19.77 15.02
N GLN A 11 -2.36 -19.15 13.94
CA GLN A 11 -2.12 -19.64 12.57
C GLN A 11 -1.01 -18.85 11.85
N GLN A 12 0.02 -18.46 12.58
CA GLN A 12 1.21 -17.94 11.93
C GLN A 12 1.78 -19.03 11.01
N SER A 13 1.76 -18.78 9.73
CA SER A 13 2.48 -19.64 8.80
C SER A 13 3.97 -19.53 9.13
N SER A 14 4.69 -20.64 9.10
CA SER A 14 6.15 -20.68 9.29
C SER A 14 6.92 -19.81 8.27
N LEU A 15 6.25 -19.34 7.24
CA LEU A 15 6.78 -18.45 6.21
C LEU A 15 6.01 -17.11 6.27
N PRO A 16 6.71 -15.97 6.38
CA PRO A 16 6.12 -14.63 6.38
C PRO A 16 5.64 -14.27 4.95
N LEU A 17 4.46 -14.78 4.56
CA LEU A 17 3.94 -14.65 3.19
C LEU A 17 3.61 -13.21 2.82
N LEU A 18 3.01 -12.45 3.74
CA LEU A 18 2.61 -11.06 3.48
C LEU A 18 3.81 -10.13 3.41
N ILE A 19 4.82 -10.35 4.28
CA ILE A 19 6.09 -9.62 4.21
C ILE A 19 6.82 -9.96 2.89
N CYS A 20 6.80 -11.22 2.47
CA CYS A 20 7.36 -11.61 1.18
C CYS A 20 6.64 -10.93 0.01
N LEU A 21 5.30 -10.88 0.01
CA LEU A 21 4.49 -10.14 -0.95
C LEU A 21 4.85 -8.65 -1.00
N GLN A 22 5.14 -8.04 0.15
CA GLN A 22 5.55 -6.65 0.23
C GLN A 22 6.97 -6.40 -0.29
N LEU A 23 7.90 -7.29 0.01
CA LEU A 23 9.32 -7.10 -0.34
C LEU A 23 9.64 -7.51 -1.77
N LEU A 24 8.93 -8.50 -2.32
CA LEU A 24 9.21 -9.05 -3.63
C LEU A 24 9.15 -8.01 -4.75
N PRO A 25 8.12 -7.16 -4.87
CA PRO A 25 8.09 -6.12 -5.90
C PRO A 25 9.13 -5.02 -5.64
N LEU A 26 9.49 -4.70 -4.40
CA LEU A 26 10.57 -3.74 -4.09
C LEU A 26 11.93 -4.27 -4.52
N ILE A 27 12.23 -5.52 -4.21
CA ILE A 27 13.45 -6.20 -4.65
C ILE A 27 13.47 -6.27 -6.19
N GLY A 28 12.34 -6.65 -6.80
CA GLY A 28 12.18 -6.66 -8.24
C GLY A 28 12.45 -5.31 -8.88
N ALA A 29 11.91 -4.24 -8.33
CA ALA A 29 12.14 -2.88 -8.80
C ALA A 29 13.63 -2.50 -8.74
N ALA A 30 14.31 -2.80 -7.62
CA ALA A 30 15.74 -2.53 -7.44
C ALA A 30 16.59 -3.32 -8.45
N VAL A 31 16.28 -4.61 -8.65
CA VAL A 31 16.98 -5.48 -9.61
C VAL A 31 16.78 -4.97 -11.03
N VAL A 32 15.54 -4.69 -11.43
CA VAL A 32 15.21 -4.17 -12.78
C VAL A 32 15.88 -2.83 -13.03
N PHE A 33 15.94 -1.96 -12.02
CA PHE A 33 16.60 -0.65 -12.13
C PHE A 33 18.13 -0.77 -12.25
N ALA A 34 18.73 -1.79 -11.60
CA ALA A 34 20.17 -2.03 -11.65
C ALA A 34 20.65 -2.56 -13.02
N PHE A 35 19.79 -3.23 -13.77
CA PHE A 35 20.16 -3.74 -15.09
C PHE A 35 20.20 -2.62 -16.13
N LYS A 36 21.37 -2.45 -16.77
CA LYS A 36 21.58 -1.49 -17.87
C LYS A 36 21.03 -2.00 -19.19
N GLU A 37 21.09 -3.31 -19.39
CA GLU A 37 20.64 -3.96 -20.63
C GLU A 37 19.10 -4.04 -20.67
N ARG A 38 18.53 -3.59 -21.79
CA ARG A 38 17.10 -3.54 -22.01
C ARG A 38 16.44 -4.92 -21.93
N SER A 39 17.04 -5.95 -22.53
CA SER A 39 16.48 -7.29 -22.56
C SER A 39 16.44 -7.92 -21.18
N THR A 40 17.51 -7.80 -20.41
CA THR A 40 17.63 -8.35 -19.05
C THR A 40 16.66 -7.68 -18.09
N ALA A 41 16.54 -6.33 -18.14
CA ALA A 41 15.59 -5.59 -17.34
C ALA A 41 14.12 -5.98 -17.62
N VAL A 42 13.78 -6.21 -18.89
CA VAL A 42 12.45 -6.66 -19.31
C VAL A 42 12.14 -8.07 -18.80
N ILE A 43 13.07 -9.00 -18.94
CA ILE A 43 12.90 -10.36 -18.44
C ILE A 43 12.76 -10.35 -16.92
N ALA A 44 13.64 -9.63 -16.21
CA ALA A 44 13.59 -9.51 -14.77
C ALA A 44 12.23 -8.95 -14.30
N GLY A 45 11.75 -7.85 -14.89
CA GLY A 45 10.45 -7.26 -14.55
C GLY A 45 9.29 -8.23 -14.66
N LYS A 46 9.26 -9.05 -15.72
CA LYS A 46 8.24 -10.09 -15.89
C LYS A 46 8.36 -11.21 -14.88
N VAL A 47 9.60 -11.65 -14.61
CA VAL A 47 9.82 -12.74 -13.65
C VAL A 47 9.35 -12.32 -12.26
N PHE A 48 9.66 -11.08 -11.83
CA PHE A 48 9.20 -10.58 -10.54
C PHE A 48 7.68 -10.38 -10.49
N ALA A 49 7.07 -9.82 -11.54
CA ALA A 49 5.61 -9.67 -11.60
C ALA A 49 4.87 -11.04 -11.65
N LEU A 50 5.43 -12.02 -12.34
CA LEU A 50 4.89 -13.39 -12.32
C LEU A 50 5.05 -14.03 -10.96
N ALA A 51 6.21 -13.88 -10.33
CA ALA A 51 6.48 -14.43 -8.99
C ALA A 51 5.53 -13.82 -7.95
N GLU A 52 5.25 -12.51 -8.02
CA GLU A 52 4.27 -11.83 -7.18
C GLU A 52 2.87 -12.41 -7.35
N LEU A 53 2.42 -12.57 -8.60
CA LEU A 53 1.12 -13.19 -8.91
C LEU A 53 1.02 -14.62 -8.35
N LEU A 54 2.06 -15.43 -8.52
CA LEU A 54 2.09 -16.78 -7.98
C LEU A 54 2.07 -16.79 -6.46
N LEU A 55 2.77 -15.86 -5.81
CA LEU A 55 2.78 -15.73 -4.36
C LEU A 55 1.40 -15.29 -3.83
N CYS A 56 0.69 -14.37 -4.53
CA CYS A 56 -0.70 -14.02 -4.23
C CYS A 56 -1.64 -15.23 -4.34
N ILE A 57 -1.48 -16.08 -5.36
CA ILE A 57 -2.26 -17.31 -5.50
C ILE A 57 -1.99 -18.28 -4.33
N VAL A 58 -0.72 -18.42 -3.91
CA VAL A 58 -0.37 -19.21 -2.73
C VAL A 58 -1.00 -18.63 -1.46
N ALA A 59 -0.93 -17.32 -1.26
CA ALA A 59 -1.58 -16.65 -0.12
C ALA A 59 -3.09 -16.91 -0.12
N THR A 60 -3.75 -16.81 -1.28
CA THR A 60 -5.18 -17.11 -1.44
C THR A 60 -5.52 -18.55 -1.05
N SER A 61 -4.68 -19.52 -1.40
CA SER A 61 -4.90 -20.92 -1.05
C SER A 61 -4.77 -21.24 0.45
N ARG A 62 -4.16 -20.32 1.21
CA ARG A 62 -3.95 -20.47 2.67
C ARG A 62 -5.05 -19.85 3.52
N ILE A 63 -5.92 -19.03 2.93
CA ILE A 63 -7.03 -18.40 3.64
C ILE A 63 -8.23 -19.34 3.73
N ASN A 64 -8.85 -19.33 4.89
CA ASN A 64 -10.13 -20.00 5.11
C ASN A 64 -11.27 -19.01 4.84
N PRO A 65 -12.05 -19.18 3.74
CA PRO A 65 -13.10 -18.22 3.37
C PRO A 65 -14.30 -18.20 4.33
N THR A 66 -14.41 -19.18 5.23
CA THR A 66 -15.53 -19.25 6.18
C THR A 66 -15.27 -18.43 7.45
N LEU A 67 -14.04 -17.96 7.67
CA LEU A 67 -13.68 -17.18 8.84
C LEU A 67 -13.72 -15.68 8.51
N PRO A 68 -14.56 -14.89 9.19
CA PRO A 68 -14.64 -13.44 9.00
C PRO A 68 -13.49 -12.67 9.65
N ALA A 69 -12.48 -13.37 10.18
CA ALA A 69 -11.36 -12.80 10.90
C ALA A 69 -10.19 -12.44 9.96
N LEU A 70 -9.31 -11.54 10.42
CA LEU A 70 -8.03 -11.28 9.78
C LEU A 70 -7.14 -12.52 9.89
N GLN A 71 -6.56 -12.92 8.77
CA GLN A 71 -5.75 -14.12 8.63
C GLN A 71 -4.35 -13.80 8.13
N LEU A 72 -3.45 -14.78 8.16
CA LEU A 72 -2.04 -14.63 7.77
C LEU A 72 -1.35 -13.50 8.54
N ALA A 73 -1.73 -13.30 9.81
CA ALA A 73 -1.18 -12.21 10.60
C ALA A 73 0.32 -12.43 10.86
N GLU A 74 1.13 -11.43 10.52
CA GLU A 74 2.56 -11.41 10.71
C GLU A 74 2.95 -10.14 11.47
N ARG A 75 3.93 -10.26 12.38
CA ARG A 75 4.35 -9.17 13.23
C ARG A 75 5.86 -9.00 13.19
N PHE A 76 6.31 -7.79 12.97
CA PHE A 76 7.71 -7.40 13.01
C PHE A 76 7.90 -6.26 14.01
N ASP A 77 8.15 -6.61 15.26
CA ASP A 77 8.16 -5.67 16.39
C ASP A 77 9.23 -4.57 16.30
N LEU A 78 10.37 -4.86 15.64
CA LEU A 78 11.49 -3.91 15.53
C LEU A 78 11.09 -2.57 14.91
N ILE A 79 10.16 -2.58 13.95
CA ILE A 79 9.70 -1.39 13.23
C ILE A 79 8.18 -1.19 13.37
N ALA A 80 7.56 -1.84 14.34
CA ALA A 80 6.11 -1.84 14.56
C ALA A 80 5.32 -2.11 13.26
N TYR A 81 5.80 -3.06 12.44
CA TYR A 81 5.16 -3.44 11.19
C TYR A 81 4.31 -4.69 11.41
N HIS A 82 3.01 -4.47 11.48
CA HIS A 82 2.01 -5.52 11.66
C HIS A 82 1.17 -5.60 10.39
N VAL A 83 1.01 -6.80 9.88
CA VAL A 83 0.27 -7.08 8.64
C VAL A 83 -0.69 -8.23 8.84
N ALA A 84 -1.83 -8.14 8.21
CA ALA A 84 -2.80 -9.22 8.08
C ALA A 84 -3.72 -8.92 6.88
N VAL A 85 -4.44 -9.93 6.42
CA VAL A 85 -5.40 -9.78 5.33
C VAL A 85 -6.74 -10.42 5.67
N ASP A 86 -7.78 -9.85 5.10
CA ASP A 86 -9.10 -10.47 5.01
C ASP A 86 -9.37 -10.97 3.59
N GLY A 87 -10.50 -11.62 3.39
CA GLY A 87 -10.88 -12.14 2.08
C GLY A 87 -11.03 -11.04 1.02
N LEU A 88 -11.44 -9.83 1.41
CA LEU A 88 -11.62 -8.70 0.50
C LEU A 88 -10.27 -8.13 0.05
N SER A 89 -9.38 -7.85 1.00
CA SER A 89 -8.02 -7.36 0.71
C SER A 89 -7.27 -8.32 -0.20
N LEU A 90 -7.46 -9.64 -0.01
CA LEU A 90 -6.80 -10.65 -0.83
C LEU A 90 -7.28 -10.65 -2.28
N ILE A 91 -8.56 -10.41 -2.53
CA ILE A 91 -9.08 -10.26 -3.90
C ILE A 91 -8.43 -9.06 -4.58
N PHE A 92 -8.30 -7.92 -3.87
CA PHE A 92 -7.61 -6.74 -4.42
C PHE A 92 -6.13 -6.99 -4.66
N LEU A 93 -5.44 -7.72 -3.77
CA LEU A 93 -4.05 -8.12 -3.97
C LEU A 93 -3.88 -8.97 -5.24
N LEU A 94 -4.76 -9.96 -5.42
CA LEU A 94 -4.72 -10.82 -6.60
C LEU A 94 -4.96 -10.03 -7.90
N VAL A 95 -5.94 -9.12 -7.89
CA VAL A 95 -6.23 -8.25 -9.03
C VAL A 95 -5.05 -7.32 -9.32
N ALA A 96 -4.43 -6.72 -8.31
CA ALA A 96 -3.27 -5.86 -8.47
C ALA A 96 -2.10 -6.61 -9.10
N ALA A 97 -1.73 -7.78 -8.55
CA ALA A 97 -0.65 -8.61 -9.08
C ALA A 97 -0.93 -9.08 -10.52
N LEU A 98 -2.17 -9.46 -10.82
CA LEU A 98 -2.57 -9.81 -12.18
C LEU A 98 -2.43 -8.64 -13.16
N LEU A 99 -2.91 -7.46 -12.77
CA LEU A 99 -2.82 -6.25 -13.61
C LEU A 99 -1.36 -5.84 -13.84
N THR A 100 -0.52 -5.88 -12.80
CA THR A 100 0.92 -5.59 -12.93
C THR A 100 1.58 -6.57 -13.88
N PHE A 101 1.32 -7.88 -13.75
CA PHE A 101 1.84 -8.88 -14.66
C PHE A 101 1.38 -8.63 -16.11
N LEU A 102 0.09 -8.37 -16.35
CA LEU A 102 -0.43 -8.05 -17.68
C LEU A 102 0.19 -6.78 -18.26
N MET A 103 0.42 -5.75 -17.45
CA MET A 103 1.10 -4.53 -17.90
C MET A 103 2.55 -4.79 -18.32
N THR A 104 3.27 -5.70 -17.63
CA THR A 104 4.63 -6.09 -18.05
C THR A 104 4.63 -6.84 -19.38
N LEU A 105 3.61 -7.66 -19.64
CA LEU A 105 3.44 -8.34 -20.94
C LEU A 105 3.10 -7.35 -22.06
N TYR A 106 2.16 -6.43 -21.82
CA TYR A 106 1.76 -5.41 -22.78
C TYR A 106 2.91 -4.46 -23.15
N GLY A 107 3.69 -4.02 -22.14
CA GLY A 107 4.83 -3.13 -22.35
C GLY A 107 5.88 -3.72 -23.30
N MET A 108 6.02 -5.04 -23.38
CA MET A 108 6.88 -5.70 -24.37
C MET A 108 6.34 -5.61 -25.80
N SER A 109 5.03 -5.76 -25.98
CA SER A 109 4.41 -5.82 -27.31
C SER A 109 4.46 -4.49 -28.06
N ARG A 110 4.62 -3.37 -27.34
CA ARG A 110 4.58 -2.02 -27.89
C ARG A 110 5.94 -1.39 -28.21
N GLY A 111 7.06 -2.08 -28.03
CA GLY A 111 8.39 -1.54 -28.37
C GLY A 111 8.79 -0.29 -27.60
N MET A 112 8.40 -0.16 -26.35
CA MET A 112 8.58 1.05 -25.53
C MET A 112 10.04 1.49 -25.39
N ILE A 113 10.27 2.81 -25.39
CA ILE A 113 11.55 3.41 -25.08
C ILE A 113 11.78 3.31 -23.57
N SER A 114 12.83 2.60 -23.13
CA SER A 114 13.21 2.39 -21.71
C SER A 114 12.19 1.56 -20.89
N PRO A 115 11.86 0.32 -21.30
CA PRO A 115 10.92 -0.52 -20.57
C PRO A 115 11.38 -0.89 -19.15
N GLY A 116 12.69 -0.95 -18.88
CA GLY A 116 13.21 -1.26 -17.56
C GLY A 116 12.80 -0.25 -16.49
N ARG A 117 12.90 1.05 -16.79
CA ARG A 117 12.44 2.09 -15.85
C ARG A 117 10.93 2.04 -15.60
N LEU A 118 10.16 1.75 -16.65
CA LEU A 118 8.73 1.58 -16.54
C LEU A 118 8.40 0.42 -15.60
N PHE A 119 9.00 -0.73 -15.81
CA PHE A 119 8.74 -1.92 -15.00
C PHE A 119 9.22 -1.74 -13.55
N ALA A 120 10.37 -1.10 -13.34
CA ALA A 120 10.82 -0.79 -11.99
C ALA A 120 9.81 0.09 -11.24
N VAL A 121 9.32 1.16 -11.86
CA VAL A 121 8.34 2.06 -11.21
C VAL A 121 6.98 1.39 -11.07
N LEU A 122 6.58 0.55 -12.01
CA LEU A 122 5.35 -0.24 -11.89
C LEU A 122 5.40 -1.20 -10.69
N LEU A 123 6.52 -1.90 -10.48
CA LEU A 123 6.74 -2.75 -9.31
C LEU A 123 6.77 -1.94 -8.00
N VAL A 124 7.31 -0.71 -8.02
CA VAL A 124 7.23 0.19 -6.85
C VAL A 124 5.78 0.60 -6.55
N ALA A 125 4.97 0.90 -7.58
CA ALA A 125 3.55 1.20 -7.40
C ALA A 125 2.80 0.00 -6.80
N GLU A 126 3.06 -1.20 -7.32
CA GLU A 126 2.51 -2.44 -6.78
C GLU A 126 2.89 -2.63 -5.31
N ALA A 127 4.17 -2.44 -4.96
CA ALA A 127 4.61 -2.51 -3.56
C ALA A 127 3.88 -1.52 -2.65
N GLY A 128 3.64 -0.29 -3.12
CA GLY A 128 2.85 0.70 -2.40
C GLY A 128 1.42 0.21 -2.14
N LEU A 129 0.79 -0.32 -3.18
CA LEU A 129 -0.58 -0.83 -3.13
C LEU A 129 -0.70 -2.07 -2.22
N VAL A 130 0.21 -3.03 -2.35
CA VAL A 130 0.29 -4.21 -1.48
C VAL A 130 0.44 -3.77 -0.02
N GLY A 131 1.37 -2.85 0.26
CA GLY A 131 1.59 -2.34 1.61
C GLY A 131 0.36 -1.69 2.22
N MET A 132 -0.40 -0.90 1.45
CA MET A 132 -1.66 -0.32 1.93
C MET A 132 -2.73 -1.37 2.24
N LEU A 133 -2.77 -2.46 1.47
CA LEU A 133 -3.79 -3.51 1.62
C LEU A 133 -3.52 -4.47 2.78
N VAL A 134 -2.26 -4.62 3.20
CA VAL A 134 -1.88 -5.60 4.23
C VAL A 134 -1.57 -4.99 5.58
N THR A 135 -1.18 -3.71 5.65
CA THR A 135 -0.72 -3.10 6.90
C THR A 135 -1.85 -2.82 7.88
N LEU A 136 -1.61 -3.12 9.15
CA LEU A 136 -2.47 -2.78 10.28
C LEU A 136 -2.00 -1.53 11.03
N ASN A 137 -0.98 -0.86 10.53
CA ASN A 137 -0.41 0.33 11.14
C ASN A 137 -0.65 1.54 10.23
N ILE A 138 -1.37 2.56 10.75
CA ILE A 138 -1.78 3.74 9.95
C ILE A 138 -0.60 4.60 9.49
N ALA A 139 0.53 4.58 10.20
CA ALA A 139 1.74 5.31 9.76
C ALA A 139 2.39 4.61 8.57
N TRP A 140 2.46 3.27 8.56
CA TRP A 140 2.91 2.50 7.41
C TRP A 140 1.95 2.63 6.22
N PHE A 141 0.63 2.64 6.48
CA PHE A 141 -0.36 2.94 5.44
C PHE A 141 -0.09 4.29 4.78
N ALA A 142 0.19 5.34 5.57
CA ALA A 142 0.54 6.66 5.06
C ALA A 142 1.85 6.62 4.23
N ALA A 143 2.86 5.88 4.68
CA ALA A 143 4.13 5.74 3.97
C ALA A 143 3.96 5.02 2.61
N PHE A 144 3.23 3.89 2.58
CA PHE A 144 2.96 3.16 1.34
C PHE A 144 2.08 3.96 0.38
N SER A 145 1.12 4.72 0.90
CA SER A 145 0.29 5.58 0.06
C SER A 145 1.07 6.77 -0.53
N ALA A 146 2.11 7.26 0.15
CA ALA A 146 3.04 8.23 -0.44
C ALA A 146 3.92 7.61 -1.54
N LEU A 147 4.38 6.37 -1.31
CA LEU A 147 5.16 5.61 -2.28
C LEU A 147 4.36 5.36 -3.57
N GLU A 148 3.11 4.94 -3.42
CA GLU A 148 2.17 4.74 -4.54
C GLU A 148 1.91 6.05 -5.29
N LEU A 149 1.61 7.14 -4.59
CA LEU A 149 1.40 8.46 -5.20
C LEU A 149 2.64 8.92 -5.98
N TRP A 150 3.85 8.71 -5.43
CA TRP A 150 5.09 9.04 -6.13
C TRP A 150 5.24 8.22 -7.41
N ALA A 151 5.02 6.91 -7.35
CA ALA A 151 5.16 6.02 -8.49
C ALA A 151 4.14 6.36 -9.59
N VAL A 152 2.87 6.54 -9.25
CA VAL A 152 1.81 6.93 -10.20
C VAL A 152 2.11 8.30 -10.82
N THR A 153 2.55 9.28 -10.02
CA THR A 153 2.94 10.60 -10.51
C THR A 153 4.09 10.50 -11.51
N TYR A 154 5.10 9.69 -11.21
CA TYR A 154 6.22 9.47 -12.12
C TYR A 154 5.76 8.84 -13.45
N LEU A 155 4.90 7.81 -13.38
CA LEU A 155 4.34 7.16 -14.56
C LEU A 155 3.55 8.15 -15.41
N LEU A 156 2.61 8.88 -14.84
CA LEU A 156 1.78 9.85 -15.53
C LEU A 156 2.62 10.98 -16.15
N ARG A 157 3.61 11.51 -15.42
CA ARG A 157 4.51 12.56 -15.93
C ARG A 157 5.34 12.10 -17.13
N ARG A 158 5.67 10.82 -17.19
CA ARG A 158 6.47 10.26 -18.29
C ARG A 158 5.70 10.20 -19.60
N TRP A 159 4.37 10.11 -19.52
CA TRP A 159 3.48 10.07 -20.70
C TRP A 159 2.75 11.37 -21.00
N ALA A 160 2.80 12.35 -20.11
CA ALA A 160 2.25 13.67 -20.39
C ALA A 160 3.02 14.32 -21.55
N SER A 161 2.36 14.51 -22.68
CA SER A 161 2.95 15.02 -23.92
C SER A 161 2.54 16.45 -24.23
N SER A 162 1.39 16.88 -23.72
CA SER A 162 0.85 18.22 -23.93
C SER A 162 0.96 19.11 -22.69
N ARG A 163 0.91 20.43 -22.91
CA ARG A 163 0.88 21.42 -21.82
C ARG A 163 -0.37 21.27 -20.95
N ALA A 164 -1.50 20.94 -21.56
CA ALA A 164 -2.76 20.70 -20.85
C ALA A 164 -2.67 19.48 -19.93
N GLU A 165 -2.11 18.36 -20.40
CA GLU A 165 -1.88 17.15 -19.60
C GLU A 165 -0.94 17.41 -18.42
N THR A 166 0.14 18.17 -18.64
CA THR A 166 1.07 18.53 -17.57
C THR A 166 0.40 19.40 -16.50
N GLN A 167 -0.48 20.32 -16.88
CA GLN A 167 -1.25 21.15 -15.94
C GLN A 167 -2.28 20.31 -15.17
N ALA A 168 -2.98 19.39 -15.86
CA ALA A 168 -3.93 18.48 -15.22
C ALA A 168 -3.22 17.58 -14.20
N LEU A 169 -2.06 17.04 -14.58
CA LEU A 169 -1.23 16.24 -13.67
C LEU A 169 -0.78 17.05 -12.44
N ALA A 170 -0.36 18.29 -12.62
CA ALA A 170 0.04 19.14 -11.50
C ALA A 170 -1.10 19.35 -10.51
N ARG A 171 -2.32 19.60 -10.99
CA ARG A 171 -3.51 19.71 -10.15
C ARG A 171 -3.82 18.40 -9.43
N PHE A 172 -3.80 17.28 -10.15
CA PHE A 172 -3.98 15.96 -9.55
C PHE A 172 -3.02 15.71 -8.39
N VAL A 173 -1.72 15.93 -8.60
CA VAL A 173 -0.69 15.76 -7.56
C VAL A 173 -0.93 16.70 -6.38
N GLN A 174 -1.31 17.95 -6.62
CA GLN A 174 -1.61 18.91 -5.54
C GLN A 174 -2.78 18.44 -4.67
N TYR A 175 -3.88 17.98 -5.27
CA TYR A 175 -5.03 17.44 -4.54
C TYR A 175 -4.66 16.18 -3.76
N GLN A 176 -3.97 15.24 -4.38
CA GLN A 176 -3.54 14.00 -3.73
C GLN A 176 -2.58 14.25 -2.57
N ALA A 177 -1.61 15.16 -2.75
CA ALA A 177 -0.67 15.54 -1.69
C ALA A 177 -1.37 16.28 -0.54
N PHE A 178 -2.32 17.14 -0.84
CA PHE A 178 -3.13 17.82 0.18
C PHE A 178 -3.97 16.81 1.00
N GLY A 179 -4.67 15.91 0.32
CA GLY A 179 -5.41 14.83 0.99
C GLY A 179 -4.51 13.93 1.83
N TRP A 180 -3.32 13.59 1.31
CA TRP A 180 -2.31 12.84 2.07
C TRP A 180 -1.84 13.58 3.32
N ALA A 181 -1.59 14.88 3.22
CA ALA A 181 -1.16 15.70 4.37
C ALA A 181 -2.26 15.77 5.46
N LEU A 182 -3.53 15.91 5.07
CA LEU A 182 -4.66 15.84 6.01
C LEU A 182 -4.74 14.48 6.69
N PHE A 183 -4.60 13.39 5.92
CA PHE A 183 -4.59 12.03 6.45
C PHE A 183 -3.48 11.84 7.48
N VAL A 184 -2.25 12.23 7.16
CA VAL A 184 -1.10 12.18 8.09
C VAL A 184 -1.37 13.02 9.34
N GLY A 185 -1.95 14.21 9.19
CA GLY A 185 -2.37 15.03 10.32
C GLY A 185 -3.34 14.30 11.25
N GLY A 186 -4.32 13.59 10.67
CA GLY A 186 -5.26 12.75 11.43
C GLY A 186 -4.57 11.59 12.16
N CYS A 187 -3.61 10.92 11.51
CA CYS A 187 -2.80 9.87 12.14
C CYS A 187 -2.01 10.42 13.34
N LEU A 188 -1.39 11.60 13.21
CA LEU A 188 -0.64 12.24 14.29
C LEU A 188 -1.54 12.60 15.47
N VAL A 189 -2.75 13.11 15.21
CA VAL A 189 -3.74 13.41 16.28
C VAL A 189 -4.15 12.13 17.01
N LEU A 190 -4.37 11.01 16.30
CA LEU A 190 -4.66 9.72 16.93
C LEU A 190 -3.49 9.21 17.77
N GLY A 191 -2.28 9.22 17.22
CA GLY A 191 -1.07 8.82 17.96
C GLY A 191 -0.84 9.68 19.20
N TRP A 192 -1.08 11.00 19.11
CA TRP A 192 -1.00 11.88 20.28
C TRP A 192 -2.05 11.54 21.34
N SER A 193 -3.30 11.35 20.91
CA SER A 193 -4.38 10.98 21.84
C SER A 193 -4.10 9.67 22.55
N HIS A 194 -3.52 8.68 21.84
CA HIS A 194 -3.08 7.42 22.44
C HIS A 194 -1.95 7.65 23.45
N ALA A 195 -0.96 8.47 23.11
CA ALA A 195 0.15 8.80 24.02
C ALA A 195 -0.32 9.51 25.30
N ASP A 196 -1.27 10.43 25.18
CA ASP A 196 -1.88 11.14 26.33
C ASP A 196 -2.60 10.15 27.26
N ALA A 197 -3.32 9.18 26.71
CA ALA A 197 -4.07 8.17 27.46
C ALA A 197 -3.19 7.08 28.09
N THR A 198 -2.00 6.81 27.53
CA THR A 198 -1.12 5.67 27.92
C THR A 198 0.16 6.11 28.63
N GLY A 199 0.25 7.38 29.07
CA GLY A 199 1.44 7.87 29.78
C GLY A 199 2.66 8.10 28.88
N GLY A 200 2.45 8.55 27.63
CA GLY A 200 3.50 8.95 26.71
C GLY A 200 3.91 7.92 25.66
N ARG A 201 3.24 6.78 25.57
CA ARG A 201 3.54 5.76 24.56
C ARG A 201 2.83 6.09 23.26
N TRP A 202 3.61 6.38 22.21
CA TRP A 202 3.08 6.55 20.86
C TRP A 202 2.81 5.19 20.22
N SER A 203 1.61 5.03 19.66
CA SER A 203 1.30 3.91 18.77
C SER A 203 0.48 4.39 17.59
N PHE A 204 0.73 3.76 16.45
CA PHE A 204 -0.03 3.91 15.22
C PHE A 204 -0.65 2.59 14.78
N ASP A 205 -0.56 1.58 15.63
CA ASP A 205 -1.19 0.28 15.41
C ASP A 205 -2.70 0.38 15.59
N LEU A 206 -3.44 -0.22 14.68
CA LEU A 206 -4.90 -0.13 14.65
C LEU A 206 -5.53 -0.74 15.92
N PHE A 207 -4.91 -1.78 16.48
CA PHE A 207 -5.40 -2.44 17.69
C PHE A 207 -5.19 -1.60 18.95
N ASP A 208 -4.03 -0.98 19.06
CA ASP A 208 -3.74 -0.07 20.16
C ASP A 208 -4.67 1.14 20.12
N LEU A 209 -4.85 1.72 18.92
CA LEU A 209 -5.74 2.86 18.71
C LEU A 209 -7.22 2.51 18.95
N ALA A 210 -7.66 1.31 18.55
CA ALA A 210 -9.04 0.86 18.78
C ALA A 210 -9.34 0.61 20.26
N GLY A 211 -8.33 0.25 21.05
CA GLY A 211 -8.41 0.10 22.51
C GLY A 211 -8.45 1.43 23.27
N THR A 212 -8.11 2.55 22.61
CA THR A 212 -8.02 3.87 23.22
C THR A 212 -9.15 4.75 22.73
N VAL A 213 -10.00 5.24 23.64
CA VAL A 213 -11.06 6.21 23.30
C VAL A 213 -10.47 7.62 23.34
N PRO A 214 -10.33 8.32 22.19
CA PRO A 214 -9.83 9.68 22.17
C PRO A 214 -10.74 10.62 22.97
N ALA A 215 -10.17 11.58 23.70
CA ALA A 215 -10.97 12.64 24.33
C ALA A 215 -11.74 13.44 23.24
N GLY A 216 -12.95 13.95 23.56
CA GLY A 216 -13.89 14.47 22.57
C GLY A 216 -13.31 15.47 21.55
N LYS A 217 -12.44 16.40 21.97
CA LYS A 217 -11.77 17.33 21.05
C LYS A 217 -10.80 16.64 20.05
N PHE A 218 -10.09 15.62 20.49
CA PHE A 218 -9.17 14.85 19.64
C PHE A 218 -9.96 13.95 18.69
N GLN A 219 -11.06 13.37 19.15
CA GLN A 219 -11.93 12.55 18.33
C GLN A 219 -12.50 13.32 17.13
N THR A 220 -13.01 14.54 17.40
CA THR A 220 -13.57 15.39 16.34
C THR A 220 -12.48 15.82 15.35
N ALA A 221 -11.30 16.24 15.82
CA ALA A 221 -10.20 16.63 14.96
C ALA A 221 -9.68 15.47 14.11
N ALA A 222 -9.45 14.30 14.72
CA ALA A 222 -9.00 13.10 14.00
C ALA A 222 -10.03 12.67 12.95
N PHE A 223 -11.33 12.67 13.29
CA PHE A 223 -12.38 12.31 12.36
C PHE A 223 -12.36 13.20 11.10
N TYR A 224 -12.36 14.51 11.27
CA TYR A 224 -12.39 15.40 10.11
C TYR A 224 -11.10 15.33 9.28
N LEU A 225 -9.95 15.25 9.92
CA LEU A 225 -8.68 15.16 9.21
C LEU A 225 -8.58 13.86 8.39
N LEU A 226 -8.94 12.72 8.98
CA LEU A 226 -8.94 11.43 8.28
C LEU A 226 -10.01 11.38 7.21
N PHE A 227 -11.23 11.81 7.52
CA PHE A 227 -12.36 11.80 6.59
C PHE A 227 -12.06 12.65 5.35
N TYR A 228 -11.70 13.92 5.53
CA TYR A 228 -11.37 14.79 4.40
C TYR A 228 -10.10 14.38 3.69
N GLY A 229 -9.11 13.87 4.43
CA GLY A 229 -7.89 13.33 3.84
C GLY A 229 -8.17 12.20 2.86
N LEU A 230 -9.02 11.26 3.23
CA LEU A 230 -9.44 10.16 2.35
C LEU A 230 -10.43 10.63 1.27
N ALA A 231 -11.40 11.49 1.62
CA ALA A 231 -12.41 11.98 0.67
C ALA A 231 -11.81 12.75 -0.51
N VAL A 232 -10.79 13.57 -0.27
CA VAL A 232 -10.07 14.29 -1.33
C VAL A 232 -9.30 13.32 -2.23
N ARG A 233 -8.75 12.25 -1.66
CA ARG A 233 -7.98 11.26 -2.41
C ARG A 233 -8.84 10.30 -3.22
N THR A 234 -10.04 10.00 -2.76
CA THR A 234 -11.00 9.08 -3.40
C THR A 234 -12.05 9.82 -4.25
N PRO A 235 -11.78 10.91 -4.89
CA PRO A 235 -12.61 11.94 -5.51
C PRO A 235 -14.09 11.94 -5.05
N LEU A 236 -14.31 11.85 -3.73
CA LEU A 236 -15.65 11.97 -3.15
C LEU A 236 -16.07 13.44 -3.03
N PHE A 237 -15.09 14.36 -2.86
CA PHE A 237 -15.36 15.78 -2.67
C PHE A 237 -14.07 16.61 -2.63
N PRO A 238 -14.12 17.87 -3.11
CA PRO A 238 -14.93 18.41 -4.20
C PRO A 238 -14.39 17.98 -5.53
N LEU A 239 -15.23 17.68 -6.48
CA LEU A 239 -14.84 17.39 -7.87
C LEU A 239 -14.61 18.65 -8.64
#